data_1ca6f3fc6b19a6dcaa73844712cd1655
#
_entry.id   1ca6f3fc6b19a6dcaa73844712cd1655
#
_cell.length_a   1.000
_cell.length_b   1.000
_cell.length_c   1.000
_cell.angle_alpha   90.00
_cell.angle_beta   90.00
_cell.angle_gamma   90.00
#
_symmetry.space_group_name_H-M   'P 1'
#
loop_
_entity.id
_entity.type
_entity.pdbx_description
1 polymer ?
#
loop_
_entity_poly.entity_id
_entity_poly.type
_entity_poly.pdbx_seq_one_letter_code
_entity_poly.pdbx_strand_id
1 'polypeptide(L)'
;MTATYQTRGDVAVITLDNPPVNGLGYDTRLGIVNGLEKALADAAVKAIVITGAGKAFSGGADIREFGSPKAIAEPNLLSVIVALEASSKPIVAAVHSVAMGGGLELALGCHYRVASPGAQIALPEVKIGLIPGAGGTQRLPRVLGLENALNMIVSGEPVASELLAKAPGQKLFDRIVEGDLMDGAIAFAHEVLDKR
;
A
#
# COMPACT_ATOMS: atom_id res chain seq x y z
N MET A 1 -2.57 2.32 -19.17
CA MET A 1 -2.36 2.99 -17.86
C MET A 1 -2.12 1.87 -16.85
N THR A 2 -1.12 2.04 -16.01
CA THR A 2 -0.72 1.04 -15.00
C THR A 2 -1.31 1.31 -13.61
N ALA A 3 -2.19 2.29 -13.50
CA ALA A 3 -3.14 2.49 -12.41
C ALA A 3 -4.43 3.08 -12.96
N THR A 4 -5.57 2.61 -12.45
CA THR A 4 -6.90 3.06 -12.86
C THR A 4 -7.61 3.76 -11.71
N TYR A 5 -8.56 4.64 -12.04
CA TYR A 5 -9.37 5.39 -11.08
C TYR A 5 -10.85 5.17 -11.37
N GLN A 6 -11.62 4.83 -10.36
CA GLN A 6 -13.08 4.76 -10.42
C GLN A 6 -13.68 5.20 -9.08
N THR A 7 -14.96 5.54 -9.07
CA THR A 7 -15.71 5.77 -7.84
C THR A 7 -16.73 4.67 -7.60
N ARG A 8 -16.90 4.26 -6.35
CA ARG A 8 -17.97 3.40 -5.87
C ARG A 8 -18.74 4.15 -4.78
N GLY A 9 -19.84 4.76 -5.16
CA GLY A 9 -20.52 5.72 -4.31
C GLY A 9 -19.63 6.94 -4.03
N ASP A 10 -19.39 7.24 -2.78
CA ASP A 10 -18.54 8.32 -2.29
C ASP A 10 -17.09 7.87 -1.96
N VAL A 11 -16.69 6.66 -2.36
CA VAL A 11 -15.33 6.15 -2.20
C VAL A 11 -14.62 6.10 -3.55
N ALA A 12 -13.48 6.78 -3.67
CA ALA A 12 -12.59 6.64 -4.82
C ALA A 12 -11.76 5.35 -4.69
N VAL A 13 -11.61 4.61 -5.77
CA VAL A 13 -10.79 3.41 -5.84
C VAL A 13 -9.67 3.62 -6.85
N ILE A 14 -8.43 3.56 -6.39
CA ILE A 14 -7.22 3.56 -7.22
C ILE A 14 -6.72 2.12 -7.28
N THR A 15 -6.74 1.53 -8.47
CA THR A 15 -6.31 0.14 -8.67
C THR A 15 -5.00 0.11 -9.42
N LEU A 16 -3.97 -0.48 -8.82
CA LEU A 16 -2.70 -0.75 -9.49
C LEU A 16 -2.90 -1.86 -10.50
N ASP A 17 -2.49 -1.65 -11.75
CA ASP A 17 -2.68 -2.59 -12.85
C ASP A 17 -1.42 -2.63 -13.75
N ASN A 18 -0.33 -3.12 -13.19
CA ASN A 18 0.95 -3.31 -13.85
C ASN A 18 1.41 -4.77 -13.70
N PRO A 19 0.83 -5.70 -14.47
CA PRO A 19 1.14 -7.12 -14.34
C PRO A 19 2.62 -7.43 -14.58
N PRO A 20 3.14 -8.54 -14.00
CA PRO A 20 2.39 -9.59 -13.29
C PRO A 20 2.09 -9.32 -11.81
N VAL A 21 2.78 -8.38 -11.18
CA VAL A 21 2.77 -8.17 -9.71
C VAL A 21 2.57 -6.71 -9.30
N ASN A 22 2.04 -5.89 -10.17
CA ASN A 22 1.77 -4.47 -9.92
C ASN A 22 3.02 -3.69 -9.44
N GLY A 23 4.11 -3.83 -10.22
CA GLY A 23 5.35 -3.10 -9.98
C GLY A 23 5.15 -1.60 -9.99
N LEU A 24 5.77 -0.90 -9.04
CA LEU A 24 5.66 0.54 -8.83
C LEU A 24 6.65 1.33 -9.71
N GLY A 25 6.60 1.08 -11.02
CA GLY A 25 7.32 1.88 -12.02
C GLY A 25 6.78 3.30 -12.13
N TYR A 26 7.46 4.14 -12.93
CA TYR A 26 7.12 5.56 -13.09
C TYR A 26 5.65 5.79 -13.46
N ASP A 27 5.14 5.05 -14.45
CA ASP A 27 3.77 5.25 -14.93
C ASP A 27 2.73 4.83 -13.87
N THR A 28 3.05 3.83 -13.02
CA THR A 28 2.19 3.42 -11.91
C THR A 28 2.20 4.48 -10.80
N ARG A 29 3.36 5.00 -10.44
CA ARG A 29 3.50 6.07 -9.45
C ARG A 29 2.77 7.34 -9.88
N LEU A 30 2.93 7.74 -11.13
CA LEU A 30 2.20 8.88 -11.71
C LEU A 30 0.68 8.65 -11.70
N GLY A 31 0.23 7.43 -12.02
CA GLY A 31 -1.18 7.06 -11.96
C GLY A 31 -1.78 7.15 -10.57
N ILE A 32 -1.01 6.76 -9.52
CA ILE A 32 -1.45 6.91 -8.12
C ILE A 32 -1.62 8.39 -7.76
N VAL A 33 -0.64 9.25 -8.10
CA VAL A 33 -0.70 10.69 -7.80
C VAL A 33 -1.88 11.34 -8.52
N ASN A 34 -2.06 11.08 -9.81
CA ASN A 34 -3.19 11.61 -10.57
C ASN A 34 -4.55 11.15 -10.00
N GLY A 35 -4.64 9.88 -9.56
CA GLY A 35 -5.82 9.35 -8.89
C GLY A 35 -6.09 10.03 -7.55
N LEU A 36 -5.05 10.28 -6.76
CA LEU A 36 -5.13 10.99 -5.49
C LEU A 36 -5.61 12.43 -5.69
N GLU A 37 -5.00 13.17 -6.62
CA GLU A 37 -5.38 14.56 -6.93
C GLU A 37 -6.85 14.65 -7.37
N LYS A 38 -7.27 13.73 -8.26
CA LYS A 38 -8.66 13.65 -8.70
C LYS A 38 -9.62 13.37 -7.55
N ALA A 39 -9.27 12.44 -6.66
CA ALA A 39 -10.08 12.13 -5.50
C ALA A 39 -10.17 13.30 -4.51
N LEU A 40 -9.08 14.03 -4.30
CA LEU A 40 -9.05 15.19 -3.41
C LEU A 40 -9.88 16.37 -3.96
N ALA A 41 -9.86 16.58 -5.29
CA ALA A 41 -10.60 17.65 -5.95
C ALA A 41 -12.12 17.41 -6.00
N ASP A 42 -12.56 16.15 -5.92
CA ASP A 42 -13.98 15.80 -5.99
C ASP A 42 -14.64 15.87 -4.61
N ALA A 43 -15.52 16.86 -4.39
CA ALA A 43 -16.24 17.04 -3.14
C ALA A 43 -17.20 15.88 -2.79
N ALA A 44 -17.64 15.09 -3.79
CA ALA A 44 -18.48 13.92 -3.58
C ALA A 44 -17.69 12.73 -3.00
N VAL A 45 -16.39 12.67 -3.22
CA VAL A 45 -15.52 11.63 -2.66
C VAL A 45 -15.21 11.93 -1.20
N LYS A 46 -15.44 10.96 -0.31
CA LYS A 46 -15.20 11.06 1.14
C LYS A 46 -13.99 10.25 1.60
N ALA A 47 -13.69 9.15 0.95
CA ALA A 47 -12.56 8.29 1.27
C ALA A 47 -11.92 7.73 -0.01
N ILE A 48 -10.73 7.16 0.14
CA ILE A 48 -9.96 6.58 -0.96
C ILE A 48 -9.56 5.16 -0.57
N VAL A 49 -9.69 4.21 -1.49
CA VAL A 49 -9.15 2.85 -1.38
C VAL A 49 -8.07 2.67 -2.44
N ILE A 50 -6.91 2.14 -2.04
CA ILE A 50 -5.86 1.71 -2.96
C ILE A 50 -5.77 0.19 -2.93
N THR A 51 -5.80 -0.45 -4.09
CA THR A 51 -5.70 -1.91 -4.22
C THR A 51 -4.91 -2.31 -5.47
N GLY A 52 -4.63 -3.60 -5.63
CA GLY A 52 -4.02 -4.16 -6.83
C GLY A 52 -5.01 -4.95 -7.66
N ALA A 53 -4.83 -4.97 -8.97
CA ALA A 53 -5.52 -5.89 -9.87
C ALA A 53 -4.81 -7.26 -9.91
N GLY A 54 -5.55 -8.31 -10.23
CA GLY A 54 -5.00 -9.64 -10.50
C GLY A 54 -4.40 -10.33 -9.28
N LYS A 55 -3.11 -10.71 -9.36
CA LYS A 55 -2.49 -11.67 -8.44
C LYS A 55 -1.73 -11.06 -7.25
N ALA A 56 -1.70 -9.73 -7.12
CA ALA A 56 -0.96 -9.08 -6.04
C ALA A 56 -1.52 -7.69 -5.75
N PHE A 57 -1.38 -7.23 -4.52
CA PHE A 57 -1.48 -5.80 -4.23
C PHE A 57 -0.32 -5.07 -4.94
N SER A 58 0.92 -5.37 -4.56
CA SER A 58 2.12 -4.93 -5.27
C SER A 58 3.35 -5.74 -4.84
N GLY A 59 4.15 -6.16 -5.80
CA GLY A 59 5.46 -6.79 -5.57
C GLY A 59 6.59 -5.79 -5.27
N GLY A 60 6.30 -4.48 -5.23
CA GLY A 60 7.29 -3.45 -4.93
C GLY A 60 7.80 -2.69 -6.14
N ALA A 61 9.02 -2.19 -6.07
CA ALA A 61 9.62 -1.42 -7.14
C ALA A 61 9.67 -2.21 -8.46
N ASP A 62 9.46 -1.54 -9.57
CA ASP A 62 9.59 -2.18 -10.88
C ASP A 62 11.08 -2.33 -11.22
N ILE A 63 11.57 -3.55 -11.04
CA ILE A 63 12.99 -3.87 -11.28
C ILE A 63 13.42 -3.63 -12.73
N ARG A 64 12.48 -3.59 -13.68
CA ARG A 64 12.76 -3.29 -15.09
C ARG A 64 13.24 -1.86 -15.31
N GLU A 65 12.94 -0.97 -14.36
CA GLU A 65 13.38 0.43 -14.41
C GLU A 65 14.73 0.67 -13.71
N PHE A 66 15.26 -0.31 -12.98
CA PHE A 66 16.53 -0.16 -12.25
C PHE A 66 17.67 0.23 -13.20
N GLY A 67 18.45 1.23 -12.79
CA GLY A 67 19.52 1.80 -13.63
C GLY A 67 19.04 2.78 -14.72
N SER A 68 17.72 2.98 -14.88
CA SER A 68 17.19 3.98 -15.79
C SER A 68 16.82 5.29 -15.06
N PRO A 69 16.73 6.44 -15.78
CA PRO A 69 16.25 7.68 -15.20
C PRO A 69 14.85 7.60 -14.60
N LYS A 70 14.00 6.70 -15.09
CA LYS A 70 12.63 6.48 -14.58
C LYS A 70 12.60 5.97 -13.14
N ALA A 71 13.60 5.22 -12.71
CA ALA A 71 13.66 4.66 -11.36
C ALA A 71 13.60 5.77 -10.28
N ILE A 72 14.24 6.90 -10.53
CA ILE A 72 14.38 8.02 -9.60
C ILE A 72 13.56 9.27 -10.00
N ALA A 73 12.90 9.25 -11.17
CA ALA A 73 12.10 10.37 -11.65
C ALA A 73 10.89 10.64 -10.75
N GLU A 74 10.58 11.92 -10.58
CA GLU A 74 9.38 12.34 -9.85
C GLU A 74 8.09 12.12 -10.69
N PRO A 75 7.01 11.62 -10.01
CA PRO A 75 6.96 11.27 -8.60
C PRO A 75 7.75 9.99 -8.31
N ASN A 76 8.77 10.06 -7.44
CA ASN A 76 9.40 8.86 -6.91
C ASN A 76 8.52 8.21 -5.84
N LEU A 77 8.84 6.97 -5.41
CA LEU A 77 7.97 6.25 -4.49
C LEU A 77 7.83 6.96 -3.13
N LEU A 78 8.90 7.57 -2.63
CA LEU A 78 8.84 8.30 -1.36
C LEU A 78 7.92 9.53 -1.48
N SER A 79 8.00 10.28 -2.58
CA SER A 79 7.12 11.42 -2.85
C SER A 79 5.65 11.00 -2.93
N VAL A 80 5.36 9.86 -3.57
CA VAL A 80 3.99 9.27 -3.58
C VAL A 80 3.51 8.99 -2.16
N ILE A 81 4.33 8.30 -1.35
CA ILE A 81 3.99 7.94 0.03
C ILE A 81 3.73 9.19 0.88
N VAL A 82 4.58 10.22 0.77
CA VAL A 82 4.39 11.49 1.48
C VAL A 82 3.07 12.18 1.06
N ALA A 83 2.74 12.15 -0.22
CA ALA A 83 1.46 12.68 -0.70
C ALA A 83 0.24 11.92 -0.17
N LEU A 84 0.34 10.59 -0.04
CA LEU A 84 -0.72 9.78 0.58
C LEU A 84 -0.90 10.11 2.06
N GLU A 85 0.19 10.20 2.83
CA GLU A 85 0.16 10.57 4.25
C GLU A 85 -0.45 11.95 4.48
N ALA A 86 -0.18 12.91 3.58
CA ALA A 86 -0.68 14.28 3.66
C ALA A 86 -2.14 14.45 3.18
N SER A 87 -2.76 13.39 2.65
CA SER A 87 -4.13 13.46 2.13
C SER A 87 -5.12 13.91 3.20
N SER A 88 -5.99 14.86 2.86
CA SER A 88 -7.08 15.33 3.75
C SER A 88 -8.24 14.34 3.87
N LYS A 89 -8.33 13.35 2.96
CA LYS A 89 -9.32 12.28 2.98
C LYS A 89 -8.68 10.99 3.47
N PRO A 90 -9.37 10.15 4.25
CA PRO A 90 -8.84 8.87 4.69
C PRO A 90 -8.52 7.97 3.49
N ILE A 91 -7.36 7.30 3.55
CA ILE A 91 -6.90 6.36 2.55
C ILE A 91 -6.76 4.99 3.20
N VAL A 92 -7.40 3.97 2.62
CA VAL A 92 -7.33 2.58 3.04
C VAL A 92 -6.57 1.76 2.00
N ALA A 93 -5.47 1.11 2.38
CA ALA A 93 -4.86 0.08 1.55
C ALA A 93 -5.65 -1.23 1.70
N ALA A 94 -6.17 -1.75 0.59
CA ALA A 94 -6.84 -3.05 0.53
C ALA A 94 -5.88 -4.08 -0.07
N VAL A 95 -5.22 -4.83 0.82
CA VAL A 95 -4.09 -5.72 0.50
C VAL A 95 -4.56 -7.15 0.30
N HIS A 96 -4.20 -7.77 -0.82
CA HIS A 96 -4.42 -9.20 -1.06
C HIS A 96 -3.17 -9.87 -1.59
N SER A 97 -3.10 -11.17 -1.45
CA SER A 97 -2.05 -12.06 -1.95
C SER A 97 -0.64 -11.63 -1.56
N VAL A 98 -0.11 -10.55 -2.13
CA VAL A 98 1.29 -10.12 -1.95
C VAL A 98 1.38 -8.61 -1.80
N ALA A 99 2.08 -8.16 -0.74
CA ALA A 99 2.58 -6.79 -0.59
C ALA A 99 4.04 -6.85 -0.12
N MET A 100 4.97 -6.58 -1.03
CA MET A 100 6.41 -6.75 -0.78
C MET A 100 7.19 -5.49 -1.12
N GLY A 101 8.25 -5.23 -0.36
CA GLY A 101 9.16 -4.10 -0.60
C GLY A 101 8.42 -2.78 -0.70
N GLY A 102 8.65 -2.03 -1.78
CA GLY A 102 7.93 -0.78 -2.05
C GLY A 102 6.41 -0.91 -2.03
N GLY A 103 5.84 -2.10 -2.29
CA GLY A 103 4.40 -2.37 -2.18
C GLY A 103 3.91 -2.30 -0.73
N LEU A 104 4.67 -2.89 0.20
CA LEU A 104 4.41 -2.71 1.63
C LEU A 104 4.64 -1.26 2.07
N GLU A 105 5.69 -0.62 1.56
CA GLU A 105 5.97 0.78 1.87
C GLU A 105 4.83 1.71 1.41
N LEU A 106 4.25 1.45 0.23
CA LEU A 106 3.04 2.15 -0.25
C LEU A 106 1.85 1.95 0.69
N ALA A 107 1.60 0.70 1.12
CA ALA A 107 0.52 0.40 2.07
C ALA A 107 0.75 1.08 3.43
N LEU A 108 2.00 1.16 3.89
CA LEU A 108 2.37 1.87 5.12
C LEU A 108 2.14 3.39 5.02
N GLY A 109 2.22 3.97 3.82
CA GLY A 109 1.87 5.38 3.56
C GLY A 109 0.38 5.67 3.57
N CYS A 110 -0.48 4.66 3.51
CA CYS A 110 -1.92 4.82 3.69
C CYS A 110 -2.26 4.98 5.18
N HIS A 111 -3.36 5.68 5.47
CA HIS A 111 -3.81 5.91 6.86
C HIS A 111 -4.24 4.62 7.55
N TYR A 112 -4.93 3.76 6.80
CA TYR A 112 -5.45 2.47 7.27
C TYR A 112 -5.09 1.35 6.30
N ARG A 113 -5.10 0.12 6.78
CA ARG A 113 -4.78 -1.09 6.03
C ARG A 113 -5.74 -2.21 6.39
N VAL A 114 -6.39 -2.77 5.37
CA VAL A 114 -7.15 -4.01 5.50
C VAL A 114 -6.53 -5.07 4.60
N ALA A 115 -6.66 -6.33 4.94
CA ALA A 115 -6.09 -7.41 4.13
C ALA A 115 -7.03 -8.60 4.01
N SER A 116 -6.89 -9.32 2.90
CA SER A 116 -7.44 -10.68 2.78
C SER A 116 -6.65 -11.64 3.67
N PRO A 117 -7.27 -12.73 4.16
CA PRO A 117 -6.55 -13.82 4.81
C PRO A 117 -5.45 -14.38 3.91
N GLY A 118 -4.32 -14.78 4.49
CA GLY A 118 -3.21 -15.43 3.80
C GLY A 118 -2.35 -14.51 2.93
N ALA A 119 -2.58 -13.21 2.91
CA ALA A 119 -1.72 -12.29 2.17
C ALA A 119 -0.29 -12.31 2.76
N GLN A 120 0.72 -12.36 1.85
CA GLN A 120 2.13 -12.45 2.19
C GLN A 120 2.78 -11.07 2.19
N ILE A 121 3.33 -10.69 3.32
CA ILE A 121 3.80 -9.33 3.61
C ILE A 121 5.29 -9.39 3.94
N ALA A 122 6.13 -8.65 3.22
CA ALA A 122 7.57 -8.65 3.45
C ALA A 122 8.26 -7.33 3.10
N LEU A 123 9.44 -7.12 3.67
CA LEU A 123 10.46 -6.18 3.18
C LEU A 123 11.69 -7.01 2.74
N PRO A 124 11.68 -7.58 1.52
CA PRO A 124 12.68 -8.57 1.10
C PRO A 124 13.94 -7.95 0.51
N GLU A 125 14.15 -6.65 0.64
CA GLU A 125 15.24 -5.90 0.02
C GLU A 125 16.62 -6.47 0.37
N VAL A 126 16.80 -6.98 1.59
CA VAL A 126 18.05 -7.62 2.04
C VAL A 126 18.47 -8.79 1.14
N LYS A 127 17.50 -9.52 0.55
CA LYS A 127 17.77 -10.67 -0.34
C LYS A 127 18.43 -10.28 -1.66
N ILE A 128 18.40 -9.00 -2.00
CA ILE A 128 19.07 -8.44 -3.19
C ILE A 128 20.13 -7.39 -2.81
N GLY A 129 20.59 -7.41 -1.55
CA GLY A 129 21.66 -6.52 -1.07
C GLY A 129 21.26 -5.06 -0.86
N LEU A 130 19.97 -4.80 -0.70
CA LEU A 130 19.40 -3.46 -0.47
C LEU A 130 18.76 -3.35 0.92
N ILE A 131 18.33 -2.14 1.26
CA ILE A 131 17.45 -1.84 2.39
C ILE A 131 16.14 -1.22 1.88
N PRO A 132 15.03 -1.26 2.64
CA PRO A 132 13.80 -0.58 2.26
C PRO A 132 14.03 0.92 2.05
N GLY A 133 13.76 1.41 0.83
CA GLY A 133 14.19 2.73 0.37
C GLY A 133 13.15 3.84 0.46
N ALA A 134 11.87 3.52 0.62
CA ALA A 134 10.80 4.49 0.63
C ALA A 134 10.18 4.71 2.03
N GLY A 135 10.96 4.45 3.08
CA GLY A 135 10.61 4.72 4.47
C GLY A 135 10.04 3.53 5.24
N GLY A 136 10.14 2.31 4.71
CA GLY A 136 9.76 1.08 5.41
C GLY A 136 10.50 0.91 6.73
N THR A 137 11.80 1.25 6.76
CA THR A 137 12.63 1.22 7.99
C THR A 137 12.15 2.21 9.07
N GLN A 138 11.33 3.19 8.71
CA GLN A 138 10.79 4.20 9.62
C GLN A 138 9.35 3.93 10.01
N ARG A 139 8.52 3.50 9.05
CA ARG A 139 7.08 3.31 9.27
C ARG A 139 6.76 1.96 9.91
N LEU A 140 7.41 0.88 9.46
CA LEU A 140 7.10 -0.45 9.98
C LEU A 140 7.36 -0.57 11.49
N PRO A 141 8.48 -0.08 12.07
CA PRO A 141 8.69 -0.12 13.53
C PRO A 141 7.66 0.67 14.33
N ARG A 142 7.13 1.77 13.77
CA ARG A 142 6.10 2.59 14.44
C ARG A 142 4.74 1.90 14.48
N VAL A 143 4.47 1.03 13.53
CA VAL A 143 3.18 0.33 13.41
C VAL A 143 3.23 -1.03 14.08
N LEU A 144 4.33 -1.78 13.93
CA LEU A 144 4.42 -3.20 14.32
C LEU A 144 5.35 -3.44 15.53
N GLY A 145 6.01 -2.39 16.02
CA GLY A 145 7.06 -2.51 17.06
C GLY A 145 8.43 -2.83 16.49
N LEU A 146 9.46 -2.47 17.27
CA LEU A 146 10.85 -2.55 16.80
C LEU A 146 11.29 -3.99 16.51
N GLU A 147 10.98 -4.93 17.41
CA GLU A 147 11.42 -6.32 17.29
C GLU A 147 10.86 -7.00 16.04
N ASN A 148 9.54 -6.94 15.83
CA ASN A 148 8.89 -7.53 14.67
C ASN A 148 9.36 -6.87 13.36
N ALA A 149 9.47 -5.55 13.36
CA ALA A 149 9.93 -4.82 12.19
C ALA A 149 11.38 -5.17 11.85
N LEU A 150 12.27 -5.25 12.85
CA LEU A 150 13.67 -5.62 12.65
C LEU A 150 13.76 -7.04 12.07
N ASN A 151 13.04 -7.99 12.63
CA ASN A 151 13.01 -9.36 12.14
C ASN A 151 12.57 -9.43 10.67
N MET A 152 11.50 -8.71 10.28
CA MET A 152 11.03 -8.67 8.89
C MET A 152 12.05 -8.01 7.95
N ILE A 153 12.72 -6.94 8.38
CA ILE A 153 13.69 -6.21 7.55
C ILE A 153 14.98 -7.02 7.35
N VAL A 154 15.53 -7.64 8.41
CA VAL A 154 16.81 -8.34 8.31
C VAL A 154 16.69 -9.75 7.72
N SER A 155 15.53 -10.42 7.86
CA SER A 155 15.29 -11.72 7.25
C SER A 155 14.77 -11.60 5.81
N GLY A 156 13.97 -10.59 5.53
CA GLY A 156 13.24 -10.46 4.27
C GLY A 156 12.21 -11.57 4.05
N GLU A 157 11.86 -12.35 5.09
CA GLU A 157 10.89 -13.44 4.97
C GLU A 157 9.45 -12.92 5.01
N PRO A 158 8.55 -13.50 4.20
CA PRO A 158 7.16 -13.11 4.21
C PRO A 158 6.45 -13.60 5.48
N VAL A 159 5.52 -12.76 5.97
CA VAL A 159 4.66 -13.05 7.12
C VAL A 159 3.20 -12.93 6.68
N ALA A 160 2.37 -13.87 7.11
CA ALA A 160 0.96 -13.86 6.79
C ALA A 160 0.21 -12.69 7.46
N SER A 161 -0.75 -12.10 6.74
CA SER A 161 -1.51 -10.92 7.18
C SER A 161 -2.21 -11.12 8.53
N GLU A 162 -2.72 -12.32 8.82
CA GLU A 162 -3.42 -12.62 10.08
C GLU A 162 -2.51 -12.53 11.30
N LEU A 163 -1.24 -12.90 11.15
CA LEU A 163 -0.26 -12.77 12.23
C LEU A 163 0.04 -11.29 12.52
N LEU A 164 0.12 -10.47 11.47
CA LEU A 164 0.39 -9.05 11.56
C LEU A 164 -0.82 -8.22 12.03
N ALA A 165 -2.02 -8.79 12.00
CA ALA A 165 -3.25 -8.18 12.52
C ALA A 165 -3.50 -8.47 14.00
N LYS A 166 -2.83 -9.49 14.58
CA LYS A 166 -3.09 -9.99 15.93
C LYS A 166 -2.10 -9.49 17.00
N ALA A 167 -1.04 -8.79 16.59
CA ALA A 167 -0.05 -8.31 17.55
C ALA A 167 -0.70 -7.35 18.58
N PRO A 168 -0.61 -7.61 19.89
CA PRO A 168 -1.25 -6.79 20.89
C PRO A 168 -0.69 -5.36 20.89
N GLY A 169 -1.58 -4.37 20.77
CA GLY A 169 -1.22 -2.95 20.84
C GLY A 169 -0.50 -2.36 19.64
N GLN A 170 0.07 -3.20 18.78
CA GLN A 170 0.82 -2.80 17.60
C GLN A 170 0.51 -3.77 16.45
N LYS A 171 -0.37 -3.38 15.54
CA LYS A 171 -0.82 -4.21 14.43
C LYS A 171 -0.63 -3.50 13.10
N LEU A 172 -0.17 -4.24 12.10
CA LEU A 172 -0.02 -3.71 10.75
C LEU A 172 -1.38 -3.51 10.06
N PHE A 173 -2.30 -4.46 10.23
CA PHE A 173 -3.63 -4.41 9.62
C PHE A 173 -4.70 -4.06 10.65
N ASP A 174 -5.57 -3.12 10.28
CA ASP A 174 -6.72 -2.71 11.08
C ASP A 174 -7.82 -3.78 11.05
N ARG A 175 -7.92 -4.52 9.93
CA ARG A 175 -8.90 -5.60 9.74
C ARG A 175 -8.39 -6.67 8.77
N ILE A 176 -8.69 -7.93 9.07
CA ILE A 176 -8.69 -9.01 8.07
C ILE A 176 -10.12 -9.13 7.55
N VAL A 177 -10.28 -9.02 6.24
CA VAL A 177 -11.57 -9.06 5.55
C VAL A 177 -11.82 -10.47 5.03
N GLU A 178 -12.78 -11.15 5.63
CA GLU A 178 -13.30 -12.41 5.11
C GLU A 178 -14.28 -12.13 3.95
N GLY A 179 -14.15 -12.85 2.84
CA GLY A 179 -15.01 -12.65 1.66
C GLY A 179 -14.47 -11.61 0.68
N ASP A 180 -15.36 -10.77 0.10
CA ASP A 180 -14.94 -9.76 -0.89
C ASP A 180 -14.15 -8.63 -0.23
N LEU A 181 -12.87 -8.53 -0.61
CA LEU A 181 -11.95 -7.55 -0.06
C LEU A 181 -12.39 -6.11 -0.38
N MET A 182 -12.89 -5.87 -1.58
CA MET A 182 -13.24 -4.52 -1.99
C MET A 182 -14.48 -4.01 -1.25
N ASP A 183 -15.48 -4.87 -1.10
CA ASP A 183 -16.69 -4.52 -0.33
C ASP A 183 -16.33 -4.29 1.16
N GLY A 184 -15.46 -5.14 1.72
CA GLY A 184 -14.95 -4.95 3.08
C GLY A 184 -14.11 -3.69 3.26
N ALA A 185 -13.28 -3.32 2.28
CA ALA A 185 -12.47 -2.11 2.32
C ALA A 185 -13.32 -0.84 2.21
N ILE A 186 -14.35 -0.84 1.37
CA ILE A 186 -15.31 0.26 1.24
C ILE A 186 -16.11 0.44 2.54
N ALA A 187 -16.62 -0.66 3.11
CA ALA A 187 -17.31 -0.63 4.39
C ALA A 187 -16.39 -0.06 5.50
N PHE A 188 -15.13 -0.53 5.54
CA PHE A 188 -14.15 -0.02 6.50
C PHE A 188 -13.82 1.47 6.26
N ALA A 189 -13.73 1.91 5.00
CA ALA A 189 -13.49 3.30 4.66
C ALA A 189 -14.60 4.22 5.22
N HIS A 190 -15.86 3.80 5.16
CA HIS A 190 -16.97 4.53 5.77
C HIS A 190 -16.87 4.59 7.30
N GLU A 191 -16.45 3.50 7.97
CA GLU A 191 -16.31 3.46 9.43
C GLU A 191 -15.23 4.42 9.97
N VAL A 192 -14.27 4.81 9.15
CA VAL A 192 -13.14 5.66 9.57
C VAL A 192 -13.29 7.13 9.16
N LEU A 193 -14.38 7.51 8.50
CA LEU A 193 -14.62 8.89 8.07
C LEU A 193 -14.55 9.90 9.24
N ASP A 194 -15.09 9.53 10.40
CA ASP A 194 -15.16 10.39 11.58
C ASP A 194 -13.99 10.20 12.56
N LYS A 195 -12.99 9.38 12.19
CA LYS A 195 -11.85 9.03 13.08
C LYS A 195 -10.59 9.84 12.81
N ARG A 196 -10.66 10.82 11.93
CA ARG A 196 -9.51 11.59 11.49
C ARG A 196 -9.69 13.09 11.67
#